data_1ecaaa4689ea9f5ffc4644a82606b865
#
_entry.id   1ecaaa4689ea9f5ffc4644a82606b865
#
_cell.length_a   1.000
_cell.length_b   1.000
_cell.length_c   1.000
_cell.angle_alpha   90.00
_cell.angle_beta   90.00
_cell.angle_gamma   90.00
#
_symmetry.space_group_name_H-M   'P 1'
#
loop_
_entity.id
_entity.type
_entity.pdbx_description
1 polymer ?
#
loop_
_entity_poly.entity_id
_entity_poly.type
_entity_poly.pdbx_seq_one_letter_code
_entity_poly.pdbx_strand_id
1 'polypeptide(L)'
;LSTTMYGIANCDTIKKAKKWLAENNIEFTFHDYRKDGIDAEFLADAEANLGYEVMLNKRGTTFRQLDDSDKTDITREKALALLLEHPAMVKRPILNHNGTFHIGFKPAQYEEIFC
;
A
#
# COMPACT_ATOMS: atom_id res chain seq x y z
N LEU A 1 -13.92 -11.37 10.78
CA LEU A 1 -13.57 -11.20 9.37
C LEU A 1 -13.53 -9.72 9.02
N SER A 2 -12.39 -9.22 8.60
CA SER A 2 -12.25 -7.80 8.31
C SER A 2 -11.39 -7.56 7.08
N THR A 3 -11.74 -6.49 6.38
CA THR A 3 -11.02 -6.04 5.20
C THR A 3 -10.69 -4.56 5.37
N THR A 4 -9.42 -4.22 5.28
CA THR A 4 -8.97 -2.83 5.36
C THR A 4 -8.12 -2.51 4.14
N MET A 5 -8.45 -1.42 3.46
CA MET A 5 -7.67 -0.90 2.36
C MET A 5 -6.86 0.30 2.84
N TYR A 6 -5.56 0.29 2.57
CA TYR A 6 -4.64 1.36 2.96
C TYR A 6 -4.18 2.13 1.72
N GLY A 7 -4.19 3.43 1.81
CA GLY A 7 -3.72 4.26 0.71
C GLY A 7 -3.97 5.73 0.92
N ILE A 8 -4.06 6.45 -0.19
CA ILE A 8 -4.34 7.88 -0.21
C ILE A 8 -5.59 8.07 -1.07
N ALA A 9 -6.57 8.84 -0.56
CA ALA A 9 -7.86 8.99 -1.23
C ALA A 9 -7.76 9.53 -2.66
N ASN A 10 -6.87 10.48 -2.90
CA ASN A 10 -6.70 11.09 -4.22
C ASN A 10 -5.76 10.27 -5.11
N CYS A 11 -6.20 9.08 -5.50
CA CYS A 11 -5.43 8.15 -6.32
C CYS A 11 -6.39 7.36 -7.21
N ASP A 12 -6.15 7.34 -8.51
CA ASP A 12 -7.03 6.66 -9.47
C ASP A 12 -7.16 5.16 -9.18
N THR A 13 -6.06 4.49 -8.85
CA THR A 13 -6.07 3.07 -8.52
C THR A 13 -6.91 2.79 -7.28
N ILE A 14 -6.81 3.65 -6.27
CA ILE A 14 -7.62 3.55 -5.05
C ILE A 14 -9.11 3.69 -5.38
N LYS A 15 -9.45 4.67 -6.22
CA LYS A 15 -10.85 4.88 -6.63
C LYS A 15 -11.41 3.66 -7.36
N LYS A 16 -10.63 3.07 -8.25
CA LYS A 16 -11.02 1.87 -8.99
C LYS A 16 -11.20 0.67 -8.06
N ALA A 17 -10.30 0.50 -7.11
CA ALA A 17 -10.38 -0.60 -6.14
C ALA A 17 -11.61 -0.46 -5.26
N LYS A 18 -11.89 0.74 -4.75
CA LYS A 18 -13.09 1.00 -3.95
C LYS A 18 -14.36 0.71 -4.73
N LYS A 19 -14.39 1.13 -5.99
CA LYS A 19 -15.55 0.88 -6.86
C LYS A 19 -15.79 -0.61 -7.04
N TRP A 20 -14.74 -1.37 -7.30
CA TRP A 20 -14.85 -2.82 -7.45
C TRP A 20 -15.43 -3.48 -6.20
N LEU A 21 -14.92 -3.09 -5.02
CA LEU A 21 -15.41 -3.62 -3.75
C LEU A 21 -16.89 -3.29 -3.53
N ALA A 22 -17.28 -2.05 -3.82
CA ALA A 22 -18.68 -1.64 -3.68
C ALA A 22 -19.60 -2.39 -4.65
N GLU A 23 -19.18 -2.56 -5.89
CA GLU A 23 -19.95 -3.28 -6.91
C GLU A 23 -20.13 -4.77 -6.57
N ASN A 24 -19.22 -5.33 -5.80
CA ASN A 24 -19.27 -6.73 -5.38
C ASN A 24 -19.79 -6.91 -3.96
N ASN A 25 -20.36 -5.84 -3.37
CA ASN A 25 -20.98 -5.85 -2.05
C ASN A 25 -20.03 -6.29 -0.93
N ILE A 26 -18.76 -5.91 -1.04
CA ILE A 26 -17.74 -6.24 -0.04
C ILE A 26 -17.57 -5.05 0.90
N GLU A 27 -17.81 -5.25 2.18
CA GLU A 27 -17.60 -4.23 3.19
C GLU A 27 -16.11 -4.12 3.51
N PHE A 28 -15.62 -2.88 3.64
CA PHE A 28 -14.22 -2.63 3.96
C PHE A 28 -14.06 -1.29 4.68
N THR A 29 -12.96 -1.16 5.41
CA THR A 29 -12.54 0.09 6.02
C THR A 29 -11.44 0.69 5.16
N PHE A 30 -11.51 1.98 4.88
CA PHE A 30 -10.43 2.68 4.19
C PHE A 30 -9.58 3.45 5.17
N HIS A 31 -8.29 3.11 5.23
CA HIS A 31 -7.30 3.80 6.04
C HIS A 31 -6.52 4.76 5.13
N ASP A 32 -6.71 6.06 5.33
CA ASP A 32 -6.05 7.10 4.54
C ASP A 32 -4.79 7.56 5.25
N TYR A 33 -3.64 7.34 4.66
CA TYR A 33 -2.35 7.73 5.25
C TYR A 33 -2.26 9.20 5.62
N ARG A 34 -2.95 10.07 4.88
CA ARG A 34 -2.92 11.52 5.13
C ARG A 34 -3.80 11.96 6.28
N LYS A 35 -4.90 11.24 6.53
CA LYS A 35 -5.83 11.54 7.62
C LYS A 35 -5.52 10.75 8.88
N ASP A 36 -5.25 9.47 8.70
CA ASP A 36 -5.12 8.53 9.81
C ASP A 36 -3.65 8.22 10.14
N GLY A 37 -2.73 8.70 9.30
CA GLY A 37 -1.31 8.51 9.49
C GLY A 37 -0.82 7.17 8.98
N ILE A 38 0.47 6.95 9.13
CA ILE A 38 1.12 5.70 8.81
C ILE A 38 2.11 5.42 9.95
N ASP A 39 2.16 4.18 10.43
CA ASP A 39 3.06 3.85 11.51
C ASP A 39 4.05 2.76 11.15
N ALA A 40 5.13 2.67 11.92
CA ALA A 40 6.22 1.74 11.66
C ALA A 40 5.79 0.29 11.84
N GLU A 41 4.89 0.02 12.78
CA GLU A 41 4.39 -1.33 13.04
C GLU A 41 3.60 -1.87 11.86
N PHE A 42 2.70 -1.07 11.29
CA PHE A 42 1.95 -1.45 10.09
C PHE A 42 2.91 -1.75 8.93
N LEU A 43 3.89 -0.87 8.71
CA LEU A 43 4.85 -1.06 7.62
C LEU A 43 5.67 -2.32 7.79
N ALA A 44 6.10 -2.61 9.02
CA ALA A 44 6.86 -3.84 9.32
C ALA A 44 6.01 -5.10 9.08
N ASP A 45 4.75 -5.08 9.50
CA ASP A 45 3.84 -6.21 9.30
C ASP A 45 3.57 -6.44 7.81
N ALA A 46 3.29 -5.38 7.06
CA ALA A 46 3.06 -5.48 5.63
C ALA A 46 4.31 -5.97 4.91
N GLU A 47 5.49 -5.46 5.29
CA GLU A 47 6.75 -5.86 4.69
C GLU A 47 7.06 -7.34 4.95
N ALA A 48 6.75 -7.86 6.14
CA ALA A 48 6.94 -9.27 6.46
C ALA A 48 6.14 -10.19 5.53
N ASN A 49 5.00 -9.69 5.01
CA ASN A 49 4.13 -10.45 4.11
C ASN A 49 4.41 -10.19 2.63
N LEU A 50 4.77 -8.96 2.29
CA LEU A 50 4.86 -8.52 0.88
C LEU A 50 6.29 -8.34 0.38
N GLY A 51 7.21 -7.94 1.27
CA GLY A 51 8.56 -7.56 0.91
C GLY A 51 8.67 -6.07 0.55
N TYR A 52 9.73 -5.42 1.03
CA TYR A 52 9.92 -3.99 0.83
C TYR A 52 10.10 -3.62 -0.65
N GLU A 53 10.66 -4.51 -1.44
CA GLU A 53 10.88 -4.27 -2.87
C GLU A 53 9.58 -4.07 -3.62
N VAL A 54 8.54 -4.81 -3.23
CA VAL A 54 7.20 -4.71 -3.82
C VAL A 54 6.47 -3.47 -3.30
N MET A 55 6.68 -3.11 -2.04
CA MET A 55 6.00 -1.99 -1.40
C MET A 55 6.49 -0.62 -1.87
N LEU A 56 7.75 -0.54 -2.29
CA LEU A 56 8.40 0.72 -2.65
C LEU A 56 8.07 1.10 -4.10
N ASN A 57 7.37 2.20 -4.29
CA ASN A 57 7.05 2.70 -5.63
C ASN A 57 8.19 3.56 -6.17
N LYS A 58 9.06 2.94 -6.96
CA LYS A 58 10.23 3.61 -7.57
C LYS A 58 9.88 4.44 -8.80
N ARG A 59 8.67 4.32 -9.31
CA ARG A 59 8.22 5.02 -10.51
C ARG A 59 7.57 6.35 -10.22
N GLY A 60 7.23 6.61 -8.95
CA GLY A 60 6.55 7.84 -8.57
C GLY A 60 7.49 9.03 -8.47
N THR A 61 6.89 10.21 -8.49
CA THR A 61 7.62 11.49 -8.41
C THR A 61 8.41 11.61 -7.12
N THR A 62 7.84 11.17 -6.01
CA THR A 62 8.48 11.27 -4.69
C THR A 62 9.81 10.53 -4.66
N PHE A 63 9.84 9.30 -5.18
CA PHE A 63 11.09 8.53 -5.24
C PHE A 63 12.12 9.21 -6.13
N ARG A 64 11.69 9.72 -7.30
CA ARG A 64 12.61 10.39 -8.24
C ARG A 64 13.26 11.63 -7.65
N GLN A 65 12.58 12.30 -6.72
CA GLN A 65 13.06 13.52 -6.08
C GLN A 65 13.99 13.27 -4.91
N LEU A 66 14.17 12.02 -4.50
CA LEU A 66 15.11 11.69 -3.42
C LEU A 66 16.55 11.94 -3.86
N ASP A 67 17.41 12.19 -2.88
CA ASP A 67 18.86 12.27 -3.10
C ASP A 67 19.38 10.90 -3.56
N ASP A 68 20.45 10.89 -4.34
CA ASP A 68 21.04 9.65 -4.83
C ASP A 68 21.45 8.72 -3.70
N SER A 69 21.91 9.27 -2.56
CA SER A 69 22.26 8.47 -1.40
C SER A 69 21.06 7.68 -0.84
N ASP A 70 19.84 8.23 -0.96
CA ASP A 70 18.63 7.57 -0.49
C ASP A 70 18.15 6.48 -1.47
N LYS A 71 18.51 6.61 -2.74
CA LYS A 71 18.12 5.67 -3.79
C LYS A 71 19.08 4.49 -3.95
N THR A 72 20.25 4.56 -3.33
CA THR A 72 21.32 3.59 -3.48
C THR A 72 21.38 2.65 -2.28
N ASP A 73 21.74 1.39 -2.52
CA ASP A 73 21.94 0.40 -1.44
C ASP A 73 20.72 0.31 -0.49
N ILE A 74 19.53 0.19 -1.07
CA ILE A 74 18.31 0.11 -0.29
C ILE A 74 18.21 -1.26 0.39
N THR A 75 18.20 -1.22 1.72
CA THR A 75 17.98 -2.38 2.57
C THR A 75 16.54 -2.35 3.09
N ARG A 76 16.13 -3.41 3.80
CA ARG A 76 14.82 -3.45 4.44
C ARG A 76 14.63 -2.27 5.39
N GLU A 77 15.60 -2.01 6.25
CA GLU A 77 15.55 -0.94 7.24
C GLU A 77 15.47 0.43 6.58
N LYS A 78 16.28 0.63 5.55
CA LYS A 78 16.27 1.88 4.81
C LYS A 78 14.94 2.10 4.09
N ALA A 79 14.42 1.05 3.46
CA ALA A 79 13.13 1.13 2.77
C ALA A 79 12.00 1.45 3.75
N LEU A 80 11.95 0.80 4.90
CA LEU A 80 10.91 1.07 5.89
C LEU A 80 10.99 2.50 6.42
N ALA A 81 12.18 3.03 6.64
CA ALA A 81 12.37 4.42 7.06
C ALA A 81 11.88 5.39 5.99
N LEU A 82 12.20 5.12 4.72
CA LEU A 82 11.74 5.96 3.60
C LEU A 82 10.22 5.94 3.46
N LEU A 83 9.61 4.78 3.60
CA LEU A 83 8.15 4.66 3.49
C LEU A 83 7.43 5.35 4.64
N LEU A 84 8.01 5.31 5.83
CA LEU A 84 7.43 6.01 6.98
C LEU A 84 7.52 7.53 6.81
N GLU A 85 8.63 8.02 6.29
CA GLU A 85 8.84 9.45 6.04
C GLU A 85 8.03 9.95 4.85
N HIS A 86 7.86 9.09 3.82
CA HIS A 86 7.19 9.45 2.57
C HIS A 86 6.07 8.47 2.24
N PRO A 87 4.90 8.59 2.89
CA PRO A 87 3.78 7.67 2.63
C PRO A 87 3.36 7.59 1.16
N ALA A 88 3.60 8.65 0.38
CA ALA A 88 3.31 8.65 -1.06
C ALA A 88 4.14 7.63 -1.84
N MET A 89 5.22 7.15 -1.27
CA MET A 89 6.08 6.13 -1.89
C MET A 89 5.61 4.70 -1.64
N VAL A 90 4.65 4.51 -0.75
CA VAL A 90 4.05 3.19 -0.54
C VAL A 90 3.17 2.88 -1.76
N LYS A 91 3.45 1.76 -2.42
CA LYS A 91 2.64 1.32 -3.57
C LYS A 91 1.20 1.06 -3.11
N ARG A 92 0.22 1.57 -3.83
CA ARG A 92 -1.19 1.59 -3.43
C ARG A 92 -2.06 0.78 -4.37
N PRO A 93 -3.15 0.19 -3.87
CA PRO A 93 -3.49 0.05 -2.45
C PRO A 93 -2.77 -1.12 -1.80
N ILE A 94 -2.67 -1.10 -0.47
CA ILE A 94 -2.36 -2.29 0.30
C ILE A 94 -3.69 -2.74 0.90
N LEU A 95 -4.01 -4.01 0.74
CA LEU A 95 -5.25 -4.59 1.25
C LEU A 95 -4.92 -5.63 2.32
N ASN A 96 -5.51 -5.47 3.49
CA ASN A 96 -5.46 -6.50 4.54
C ASN A 96 -6.82 -7.17 4.57
N HIS A 97 -6.88 -8.41 4.11
CA HIS A 97 -8.10 -9.22 4.14
C HIS A 97 -7.89 -10.39 5.08
N ASN A 98 -8.53 -10.32 6.24
CA ASN A 98 -8.44 -11.36 7.28
C ASN A 98 -7.00 -11.68 7.71
N GLY A 99 -6.14 -10.67 7.77
CA GLY A 99 -4.76 -10.82 8.17
C GLY A 99 -3.78 -11.11 7.05
N THR A 100 -4.26 -11.32 5.83
CA THR A 100 -3.41 -11.52 4.66
C THR A 100 -3.29 -10.22 3.87
N PHE A 101 -2.05 -9.82 3.58
CA PHE A 101 -1.79 -8.59 2.85
C PHE A 101 -1.68 -8.84 1.35
N HIS A 102 -2.27 -7.92 0.59
CA HIS A 102 -2.20 -7.91 -0.88
C HIS A 102 -1.83 -6.50 -1.32
N ILE A 103 -1.16 -6.36 -2.46
CA ILE A 103 -0.72 -5.06 -2.94
C ILE A 103 -1.11 -4.85 -4.39
N GLY A 104 -1.43 -3.59 -4.73
CA GLY A 104 -1.90 -3.23 -6.06
C GLY A 104 -3.37 -3.58 -6.24
N PHE A 105 -3.90 -3.25 -7.42
CA PHE A 105 -5.28 -3.59 -7.75
C PHE A 105 -5.39 -4.02 -9.20
N LYS A 106 -5.96 -5.20 -9.40
CA LYS A 106 -6.46 -5.68 -10.69
C LYS A 106 -7.76 -6.42 -10.41
N PRO A 107 -8.79 -6.27 -11.23
CA PRO A 107 -10.07 -6.98 -10.99
C PRO A 107 -9.89 -8.49 -10.82
N ALA A 108 -9.07 -9.12 -11.65
CA ALA A 108 -8.82 -10.57 -11.55
C ALA A 108 -8.16 -10.95 -10.22
N GLN A 109 -7.24 -10.12 -9.71
CA GLN A 109 -6.59 -10.33 -8.42
C GLN A 109 -7.62 -10.29 -7.28
N TYR A 110 -8.50 -9.29 -7.28
CA TYR A 110 -9.51 -9.16 -6.25
C TYR A 110 -10.55 -10.27 -6.33
N GLU A 111 -10.87 -10.71 -7.55
CA GLU A 111 -11.75 -11.87 -7.73
C GLU A 111 -11.19 -13.11 -7.04
N GLU A 112 -9.90 -13.36 -7.16
CA GLU A 112 -9.25 -14.50 -6.49
C GLU A 112 -9.27 -14.36 -4.97
N ILE A 113 -9.17 -13.12 -4.45
CA ILE A 113 -9.15 -12.88 -3.01
C ILE A 113 -10.53 -13.09 -2.39
N PHE A 114 -11.58 -12.61 -3.06
CA PHE A 114 -12.93 -12.53 -2.49
C PHE A 114 -13.92 -13.57 -3.03
N CYS A 115 -13.59 -14.26 -4.08
CA CYS A 115 -14.53 -15.22 -4.70
C CYS A 115 -13.97 -16.67 -4.76
#